data_0bfd1fe7072eadd3de9508f83ef13be3
#
_entry.id   0bfd1fe7072eadd3de9508f83ef13be3
#
_cell.length_a   1.000
_cell.length_b   1.000
_cell.length_c   1.000
_cell.angle_alpha   90.00
_cell.angle_beta   90.00
_cell.angle_gamma   90.00
#
_symmetry.space_group_name_H-M   'P 1'
#
loop_
_entity.id
_entity.type
_entity.pdbx_description
1 polymer ?
#
loop_
_entity_poly.entity_id
_entity_poly.type
_entity_poly.pdbx_seq_one_letter_code
_entity_poly.pdbx_strand_id
1 'polypeptide(L)'
;SFPTRRSSDLTPYFKFRQALGTAEEEIYQMFKKELTEGISGSGIKPGVIKLASSKGEITEYEKMFFRAGARVQQETGAVILTHTQEGTMGPEQVRLLIEHGADPGKIIIGHMCGNTDPEYHKQVLDQGVRIGMDRFGIQGMVGAPFDQERVQTLLALLNDGYEDQILLAHDTVNIWLGRPPVMPEQAAKIMENWQPGHIFTNILPQL
;
A
#
# COMPACT_ATOMS: atom_id res chain seq x y z
N SER A 1 -6.27 -3.12 8.78
CA SER A 1 -7.45 -3.88 8.36
C SER A 1 -8.42 -2.95 7.68
N PHE A 2 -8.79 -3.28 6.47
CA PHE A 2 -9.80 -2.54 5.74
C PHE A 2 -11.14 -2.55 6.47
N PRO A 3 -11.95 -1.50 6.26
CA PRO A 3 -13.36 -1.61 6.57
C PRO A 3 -13.90 -2.88 5.91
N THR A 4 -14.76 -3.58 6.61
CA THR A 4 -15.31 -4.88 6.27
C THR A 4 -16.10 -4.96 4.95
N ARG A 5 -16.17 -3.86 4.20
CA ARG A 5 -16.66 -3.83 2.83
C ARG A 5 -15.49 -4.00 1.88
N ARG A 6 -15.45 -5.11 1.16
CA ARG A 6 -14.49 -5.34 0.09
C ARG A 6 -14.62 -4.20 -0.93
N SER A 7 -13.51 -3.62 -1.36
CA SER A 7 -13.52 -2.62 -2.44
C SER A 7 -14.24 -3.14 -3.69
N SER A 8 -14.18 -4.45 -3.93
CA SER A 8 -14.94 -5.12 -5.00
C SER A 8 -16.45 -4.97 -4.88
N ASP A 9 -17.00 -4.87 -3.66
CA ASP A 9 -18.45 -4.74 -3.47
C ASP A 9 -18.95 -3.33 -3.76
N LEU A 10 -18.08 -2.34 -3.61
CA LEU A 10 -18.38 -0.93 -3.89
C LEU A 10 -18.01 -0.49 -5.32
N THR A 11 -17.21 -1.29 -6.04
CA THR A 11 -16.77 -0.94 -7.40
C THR A 11 -17.93 -0.64 -8.36
N PRO A 12 -18.98 -1.45 -8.47
CA PRO A 12 -20.12 -1.14 -9.35
C PRO A 12 -20.83 0.16 -8.94
N TYR A 13 -20.98 0.38 -7.64
CA TYR A 13 -21.59 1.59 -7.11
C TYR A 13 -20.80 2.84 -7.51
N PHE A 14 -19.50 2.88 -7.20
CA PHE A 14 -18.69 4.05 -7.51
C PHE A 14 -18.44 4.24 -9.01
N LYS A 15 -18.41 3.19 -9.83
CA LYS A 15 -18.40 3.32 -11.29
C LYS A 15 -19.67 3.98 -11.83
N PHE A 16 -20.82 3.63 -11.28
CA PHE A 16 -22.08 4.31 -11.62
C PHE A 16 -22.05 5.78 -11.18
N ARG A 17 -21.60 6.06 -9.95
CA ARG A 17 -21.48 7.42 -9.43
C ARG A 17 -20.43 8.27 -10.19
N GLN A 18 -19.38 7.63 -10.69
CA GLN A 18 -18.40 8.28 -11.56
C GLN A 18 -19.05 8.79 -12.86
N ALA A 19 -19.89 7.99 -13.48
CA ALA A 19 -20.63 8.39 -14.66
C ALA A 19 -21.58 9.58 -14.41
N LEU A 20 -22.04 9.76 -13.16
CA LEU A 20 -22.83 10.88 -12.71
C LEU A 20 -22.01 12.11 -12.24
N GLY A 21 -20.66 11.99 -12.18
CA GLY A 21 -19.78 13.05 -11.71
C GLY A 21 -19.80 13.30 -10.19
N THR A 22 -20.33 12.37 -9.39
CA THR A 22 -20.49 12.54 -7.93
C THR A 22 -19.60 11.63 -7.10
N ALA A 23 -18.91 10.67 -7.72
CA ALA A 23 -18.17 9.63 -7.00
C ALA A 23 -17.08 10.17 -6.08
N GLU A 24 -16.29 11.14 -6.54
CA GLU A 24 -15.16 11.67 -5.76
C GLU A 24 -15.61 12.33 -4.45
N GLU A 25 -16.67 13.14 -4.50
CA GLU A 25 -17.21 13.76 -3.29
C GLU A 25 -17.79 12.71 -2.32
N GLU A 26 -18.43 11.69 -2.83
CA GLU A 26 -18.96 10.60 -1.98
C GLU A 26 -17.84 9.77 -1.34
N ILE A 27 -16.75 9.51 -2.05
CA ILE A 27 -15.55 8.84 -1.50
C ILE A 27 -14.95 9.73 -0.39
N TYR A 28 -14.79 11.03 -0.64
CA TYR A 28 -14.30 11.98 0.35
C TYR A 28 -15.17 11.96 1.61
N GLN A 29 -16.49 12.08 1.48
CA GLN A 29 -17.40 12.06 2.60
C GLN A 29 -17.36 10.73 3.37
N MET A 30 -17.24 9.62 2.66
CA MET A 30 -17.10 8.29 3.28
C MET A 30 -15.82 8.21 4.11
N PHE A 31 -14.66 8.57 3.56
CA PHE A 31 -13.39 8.54 4.28
C PHE A 31 -13.39 9.46 5.48
N LYS A 32 -13.88 10.70 5.30
CA LYS A 32 -13.96 11.69 6.38
C LYS A 32 -14.85 11.18 7.51
N LYS A 33 -16.03 10.68 7.19
CA LYS A 33 -16.98 10.16 8.17
C LYS A 33 -16.40 8.99 8.96
N GLU A 34 -15.79 8.02 8.29
CA GLU A 34 -15.19 6.87 8.98
C GLU A 34 -14.05 7.28 9.92
N LEU A 35 -13.19 8.21 9.52
CA LEU A 35 -12.09 8.72 10.35
C LEU A 35 -12.57 9.58 11.53
N THR A 36 -13.66 10.31 11.39
CA THR A 36 -14.14 11.25 12.43
C THR A 36 -15.21 10.64 13.35
N GLU A 37 -16.11 9.82 12.81
CA GLU A 37 -17.26 9.27 13.53
C GLU A 37 -17.15 7.75 13.77
N GLY A 38 -16.36 7.06 12.95
CA GLY A 38 -16.20 5.59 13.01
C GLY A 38 -16.96 4.85 11.91
N ILE A 39 -16.51 3.61 11.67
CA ILE A 39 -17.00 2.74 10.60
C ILE A 39 -18.43 2.30 10.91
N SER A 40 -19.37 2.58 10.00
CA SER A 40 -20.76 2.09 10.06
C SER A 40 -21.46 2.35 11.41
N GLY A 41 -21.15 3.47 12.06
CA GLY A 41 -21.75 3.83 13.35
C GLY A 41 -21.22 3.06 14.56
N SER A 42 -20.16 2.28 14.40
CA SER A 42 -19.55 1.51 15.50
C SER A 42 -18.76 2.37 16.50
N GLY A 43 -18.41 3.62 16.15
CA GLY A 43 -17.48 4.45 16.91
C GLY A 43 -16.01 4.04 16.75
N ILE A 44 -15.71 2.93 16.09
CA ILE A 44 -14.34 2.45 15.83
C ILE A 44 -13.80 3.16 14.60
N LYS A 45 -12.75 3.96 14.77
CA LYS A 45 -12.14 4.76 13.71
C LYS A 45 -10.98 4.03 13.04
N PRO A 46 -10.83 4.10 11.70
CA PRO A 46 -9.62 3.63 11.02
C PRO A 46 -8.38 4.41 11.46
N GLY A 47 -7.21 3.75 11.45
CA GLY A 47 -5.94 4.40 11.73
C GLY A 47 -5.25 4.98 10.49
N VAL A 48 -5.65 4.56 9.29
CA VAL A 48 -5.02 4.97 8.03
C VAL A 48 -6.05 5.05 6.90
N ILE A 49 -5.75 5.83 5.87
CA ILE A 49 -6.44 5.81 4.58
C ILE A 49 -5.68 4.85 3.68
N LYS A 50 -6.33 3.81 3.16
CA LYS A 50 -5.70 2.86 2.22
C LYS A 50 -6.13 3.15 0.79
N LEU A 51 -5.15 3.35 -0.09
CA LEU A 51 -5.31 3.58 -1.52
C LEU A 51 -4.60 2.48 -2.31
N ALA A 52 -4.89 2.35 -3.61
CA ALA A 52 -4.25 1.38 -4.46
C ALA A 52 -4.23 1.84 -5.92
N SER A 53 -3.20 1.44 -6.67
CA SER A 53 -3.17 1.56 -8.11
C SER A 53 -2.96 0.22 -8.79
N SER A 54 -3.37 0.14 -10.06
CA SER A 54 -3.14 -0.98 -10.94
C SER A 54 -1.67 -1.07 -11.37
N LYS A 55 -1.30 -2.18 -12.02
CA LYS A 55 0.04 -2.37 -12.57
C LYS A 55 0.27 -1.44 -13.77
N GLY A 56 1.29 -0.60 -13.68
CA GLY A 56 1.74 0.27 -14.78
C GLY A 56 0.81 1.44 -15.11
N GLU A 57 -0.27 1.64 -14.35
CA GLU A 57 -1.16 2.79 -14.51
C GLU A 57 -1.89 3.15 -13.21
N ILE A 58 -2.31 4.41 -13.10
CA ILE A 58 -3.33 4.86 -12.16
C ILE A 58 -4.54 5.25 -12.99
N THR A 59 -5.56 4.41 -13.00
CA THR A 59 -6.78 4.65 -13.79
C THR A 59 -7.55 5.88 -13.29
N GLU A 60 -8.39 6.49 -14.13
CA GLU A 60 -9.24 7.60 -13.70
C GLU A 60 -10.17 7.23 -12.53
N TYR A 61 -10.57 5.97 -12.43
CA TYR A 61 -11.32 5.47 -11.30
C TYR A 61 -10.48 5.49 -10.01
N GLU A 62 -9.24 5.03 -10.06
CA GLU A 62 -8.31 5.04 -8.91
C GLU A 62 -7.93 6.47 -8.51
N LYS A 63 -7.68 7.36 -9.46
CA LYS A 63 -7.34 8.77 -9.19
C LYS A 63 -8.38 9.49 -8.32
N MET A 64 -9.68 9.16 -8.44
CA MET A 64 -10.70 9.74 -7.56
C MET A 64 -10.45 9.41 -6.09
N PHE A 65 -10.02 8.17 -5.78
CA PHE A 65 -9.68 7.78 -4.42
C PHE A 65 -8.42 8.47 -3.91
N PHE A 66 -7.41 8.67 -4.77
CA PHE A 66 -6.20 9.42 -4.41
C PHE A 66 -6.52 10.88 -4.10
N ARG A 67 -7.31 11.56 -4.94
CA ARG A 67 -7.71 12.96 -4.72
C ARG A 67 -8.55 13.12 -3.46
N ALA A 68 -9.55 12.26 -3.28
CA ALA A 68 -10.38 12.24 -2.08
C ALA A 68 -9.54 11.95 -0.82
N GLY A 69 -8.61 10.98 -0.89
CA GLY A 69 -7.72 10.63 0.21
C GLY A 69 -6.79 11.77 0.60
N ALA A 70 -6.17 12.45 -0.37
CA ALA A 70 -5.33 13.61 -0.13
C ALA A 70 -6.09 14.74 0.59
N ARG A 71 -7.30 15.04 0.12
CA ARG A 71 -8.17 16.05 0.72
C ARG A 71 -8.55 15.70 2.17
N VAL A 72 -8.88 14.44 2.45
CA VAL A 72 -9.21 13.99 3.81
C VAL A 72 -7.98 14.02 4.71
N GLN A 73 -6.80 13.66 4.19
CA GLN A 73 -5.56 13.72 4.95
C GLN A 73 -5.26 15.15 5.45
N GLN A 74 -5.43 16.15 4.59
CA GLN A 74 -5.23 17.56 4.97
C GLN A 74 -6.10 17.97 6.16
N GLU A 75 -7.34 17.51 6.20
CA GLU A 75 -8.29 17.88 7.24
C GLU A 75 -8.13 17.09 8.54
N THR A 76 -7.74 15.82 8.44
CA THR A 76 -7.71 14.90 9.58
C THR A 76 -6.30 14.61 10.10
N GLY A 77 -5.28 14.85 9.28
CA GLY A 77 -3.92 14.47 9.57
C GLY A 77 -3.67 12.95 9.55
N ALA A 78 -4.60 12.15 9.01
CA ALA A 78 -4.46 10.69 8.92
C ALA A 78 -3.30 10.29 8.00
N VAL A 79 -2.68 9.15 8.27
CA VAL A 79 -1.65 8.59 7.40
C VAL A 79 -2.31 7.97 6.16
N ILE A 80 -1.74 8.21 4.99
CA ILE A 80 -2.06 7.47 3.76
C ILE A 80 -1.09 6.31 3.60
N LEU A 81 -1.62 5.10 3.46
CA LEU A 81 -0.88 3.91 3.08
C LEU A 81 -1.37 3.43 1.70
N THR A 82 -0.47 3.28 0.75
CA THR A 82 -0.87 2.84 -0.59
C THR A 82 -0.56 1.36 -0.85
N HIS A 83 -1.00 0.87 -1.99
CA HIS A 83 -0.59 -0.38 -2.61
C HIS A 83 -0.06 -0.08 -4.01
N THR A 84 1.13 -0.58 -4.32
CA THR A 84 1.65 -0.64 -5.68
C THR A 84 1.55 -2.07 -6.20
N GLN A 85 1.00 -2.25 -7.37
CA GLN A 85 0.97 -3.59 -7.99
C GLN A 85 2.35 -3.87 -8.60
N GLU A 86 3.03 -4.92 -8.08
CA GLU A 86 4.39 -5.31 -8.48
C GLU A 86 5.43 -4.17 -8.37
N GLY A 87 5.26 -3.29 -7.39
CA GLY A 87 6.17 -2.15 -7.18
C GLY A 87 6.12 -1.06 -8.26
N THR A 88 5.07 -1.04 -9.10
CA THR A 88 4.91 -0.03 -10.15
C THR A 88 4.13 1.20 -9.68
N MET A 89 4.24 2.33 -10.36
CA MET A 89 3.49 3.58 -10.12
C MET A 89 3.78 4.28 -8.79
N GLY A 90 4.86 3.92 -8.09
CA GLY A 90 5.25 4.60 -6.84
C GLY A 90 5.44 6.11 -7.00
N PRO A 91 6.32 6.58 -7.91
CA PRO A 91 6.53 8.01 -8.14
C PRO A 91 5.27 8.76 -8.58
N GLU A 92 4.41 8.12 -9.39
CA GLU A 92 3.15 8.70 -9.86
C GLU A 92 2.13 8.84 -8.74
N GLN A 93 2.04 7.85 -7.84
CA GLN A 93 1.17 7.93 -6.66
C GLN A 93 1.57 9.10 -5.75
N VAL A 94 2.88 9.26 -5.49
CA VAL A 94 3.38 10.37 -4.66
C VAL A 94 3.06 11.71 -5.29
N ARG A 95 3.39 11.88 -6.59
CA ARG A 95 3.09 13.14 -7.29
C ARG A 95 1.60 13.47 -7.22
N LEU A 96 0.72 12.51 -7.53
CA LEU A 96 -0.71 12.70 -7.49
C LEU A 96 -1.22 13.14 -6.11
N LEU A 97 -0.70 12.52 -5.03
CA LEU A 97 -1.07 12.89 -3.67
C LEU A 97 -0.59 14.30 -3.30
N ILE A 98 0.67 14.63 -3.60
CA ILE A 98 1.26 15.94 -3.28
C ILE A 98 0.59 17.07 -4.11
N GLU A 99 0.32 16.84 -5.40
CA GLU A 99 -0.42 17.79 -6.26
C GLU A 99 -1.81 18.12 -5.70
N HIS A 100 -2.41 17.20 -4.95
CA HIS A 100 -3.70 17.42 -4.28
C HIS A 100 -3.56 17.79 -2.80
N GLY A 101 -2.35 18.20 -2.39
CA GLY A 101 -2.05 18.83 -1.10
C GLY A 101 -1.82 17.87 0.05
N ALA A 102 -1.58 16.59 -0.20
CA ALA A 102 -1.21 15.67 0.88
C ALA A 102 0.18 15.99 1.47
N ASP A 103 0.30 15.87 2.79
CA ASP A 103 1.57 16.00 3.52
C ASP A 103 2.46 14.76 3.26
N PRO A 104 3.62 14.92 2.59
CA PRO A 104 4.52 13.80 2.30
C PRO A 104 4.96 13.02 3.54
N GLY A 105 5.18 13.71 4.66
CA GLY A 105 5.58 13.08 5.92
C GLY A 105 4.57 12.07 6.47
N LYS A 106 3.36 12.05 5.93
CA LYS A 106 2.27 11.14 6.31
C LYS A 106 1.84 10.21 5.17
N ILE A 107 2.72 9.98 4.19
CA ILE A 107 2.48 9.05 3.09
C ILE A 107 3.44 7.88 3.20
N ILE A 108 2.91 6.67 3.04
CA ILE A 108 3.65 5.42 2.93
C ILE A 108 3.27 4.75 1.61
N ILE A 109 4.23 4.60 0.71
CA ILE A 109 4.04 3.87 -0.54
C ILE A 109 4.35 2.40 -0.27
N GLY A 110 3.31 1.56 -0.19
CA GLY A 110 3.43 0.14 0.15
C GLY A 110 3.83 -0.73 -1.04
N HIS A 111 4.40 -1.89 -0.72
CA HIS A 111 4.82 -2.94 -1.65
C HIS A 111 5.90 -2.51 -2.65
N MET A 112 6.69 -1.49 -2.29
CA MET A 112 7.78 -1.03 -3.15
C MET A 112 8.83 -2.11 -3.40
N CYS A 113 8.99 -3.08 -2.51
CA CYS A 113 9.85 -4.26 -2.70
C CYS A 113 9.42 -5.20 -3.85
N GLY A 114 8.35 -4.89 -4.56
CA GLY A 114 8.03 -5.49 -5.86
C GLY A 114 8.95 -5.03 -7.00
N ASN A 115 9.65 -3.91 -6.82
CA ASN A 115 10.71 -3.41 -7.70
C ASN A 115 12.06 -3.54 -6.98
N THR A 116 13.13 -3.87 -7.70
CA THR A 116 14.47 -4.04 -7.14
C THR A 116 15.48 -3.01 -7.62
N ASP A 117 15.03 -1.97 -8.34
CA ASP A 117 15.86 -0.86 -8.78
C ASP A 117 15.95 0.22 -7.68
N PRO A 118 17.12 0.44 -7.03
CA PRO A 118 17.27 1.47 -6.01
C PRO A 118 16.99 2.89 -6.53
N GLU A 119 17.35 3.20 -7.78
CA GLU A 119 17.12 4.53 -8.36
C GLU A 119 15.62 4.83 -8.51
N TYR A 120 14.83 3.81 -8.80
CA TYR A 120 13.37 3.95 -8.80
C TYR A 120 12.81 4.26 -7.40
N HIS A 121 13.37 3.62 -6.35
CA HIS A 121 12.98 3.91 -4.97
C HIS A 121 13.36 5.32 -4.53
N LYS A 122 14.55 5.80 -4.92
CA LYS A 122 15.01 7.16 -4.62
C LYS A 122 14.08 8.22 -5.20
N GLN A 123 13.53 8.02 -6.40
CA GLN A 123 12.54 8.93 -6.99
C GLN A 123 11.29 9.10 -6.09
N VAL A 124 10.97 8.10 -5.29
CA VAL A 124 9.87 8.15 -4.32
C VAL A 124 10.33 8.79 -3.01
N LEU A 125 11.46 8.34 -2.47
CA LEU A 125 11.99 8.77 -1.17
C LEU A 125 12.40 10.25 -1.15
N ASP A 126 12.96 10.75 -2.24
CA ASP A 126 13.37 12.16 -2.39
C ASP A 126 12.18 13.15 -2.34
N GLN A 127 10.96 12.65 -2.48
CA GLN A 127 9.75 13.45 -2.30
C GLN A 127 9.33 13.55 -0.82
N GLY A 128 10.10 13.01 0.12
CA GLY A 128 9.86 13.12 1.56
C GLY A 128 8.84 12.14 2.14
N VAL A 129 8.45 11.12 1.37
CA VAL A 129 7.54 10.07 1.81
C VAL A 129 8.30 8.87 2.40
N ARG A 130 7.58 7.89 2.94
CA ARG A 130 8.13 6.59 3.33
C ARG A 130 7.74 5.51 2.33
N ILE A 131 8.56 4.46 2.26
CA ILE A 131 8.25 3.26 1.47
C ILE A 131 8.08 2.03 2.36
N GLY A 132 7.21 1.11 1.93
CA GLY A 132 7.08 -0.23 2.51
C GLY A 132 7.88 -1.25 1.70
N MET A 133 8.97 -1.75 2.27
CA MET A 133 9.61 -3.00 1.89
C MET A 133 8.90 -4.12 2.67
N ASP A 134 7.66 -4.40 2.30
CA ASP A 134 6.65 -5.00 3.19
C ASP A 134 6.08 -6.32 2.68
N ARG A 135 6.80 -7.02 1.79
CA ARG A 135 6.44 -8.35 1.26
C ARG A 135 7.56 -9.38 1.35
N PHE A 136 8.41 -9.26 2.35
CA PHE A 136 9.41 -10.30 2.62
C PHE A 136 8.74 -11.65 2.89
N GLY A 137 9.27 -12.70 2.26
CA GLY A 137 8.70 -14.05 2.29
C GLY A 137 7.72 -14.34 1.14
N ILE A 138 7.13 -13.34 0.49
CA ILE A 138 6.37 -13.50 -0.75
C ILE A 138 7.36 -13.39 -1.91
N GLN A 139 7.84 -14.52 -2.42
CA GLN A 139 8.91 -14.54 -3.42
C GLN A 139 8.64 -15.55 -4.53
N GLY A 140 9.13 -15.26 -5.75
CA GLY A 140 9.03 -16.17 -6.89
C GLY A 140 7.62 -16.42 -7.42
N MET A 141 6.63 -15.64 -7.00
CA MET A 141 5.25 -15.73 -7.44
C MET A 141 4.78 -14.40 -8.04
N VAL A 142 3.98 -14.48 -9.11
CA VAL A 142 3.29 -13.32 -9.71
C VAL A 142 4.24 -12.12 -9.91
N GLY A 143 5.45 -12.37 -10.45
CA GLY A 143 6.44 -11.31 -10.66
C GLY A 143 7.12 -10.79 -9.40
N ALA A 144 6.89 -11.40 -8.24
CA ALA A 144 7.55 -10.99 -6.99
C ALA A 144 9.03 -11.38 -6.99
N PRO A 145 9.96 -10.45 -6.71
CA PRO A 145 11.38 -10.73 -6.57
C PRO A 145 11.67 -11.69 -5.42
N PHE A 146 12.85 -12.35 -5.45
CA PHE A 146 13.32 -13.12 -4.31
C PHE A 146 13.80 -12.18 -3.19
N ASP A 147 13.76 -12.66 -1.94
CA ASP A 147 14.17 -11.87 -0.78
C ASP A 147 15.64 -11.44 -0.85
N GLN A 148 16.50 -12.24 -1.49
CA GLN A 148 17.88 -11.86 -1.70
C GLN A 148 18.03 -10.59 -2.54
N GLU A 149 17.23 -10.43 -3.60
CA GLU A 149 17.24 -9.23 -4.44
C GLU A 149 16.70 -8.02 -3.67
N ARG A 150 15.64 -8.24 -2.87
CA ARG A 150 15.07 -7.21 -1.99
C ARG A 150 16.05 -6.72 -0.93
N VAL A 151 16.81 -7.65 -0.32
CA VAL A 151 17.86 -7.31 0.67
C VAL A 151 18.97 -6.49 0.02
N GLN A 152 19.40 -6.83 -1.19
CA GLN A 152 20.40 -6.03 -1.92
C GLN A 152 19.90 -4.61 -2.19
N THR A 153 18.66 -4.46 -2.64
CA THR A 153 18.03 -3.16 -2.82
C THR A 153 17.94 -2.38 -1.51
N LEU A 154 17.51 -3.05 -0.45
CA LEU A 154 17.42 -2.44 0.89
C LEU A 154 18.79 -1.96 1.39
N LEU A 155 19.83 -2.78 1.28
CA LEU A 155 21.20 -2.41 1.67
C LEU A 155 21.71 -1.20 0.87
N ALA A 156 21.42 -1.12 -0.43
CA ALA A 156 21.79 0.03 -1.24
C ALA A 156 21.11 1.31 -0.73
N LEU A 157 19.82 1.26 -0.43
CA LEU A 157 19.07 2.40 0.11
C LEU A 157 19.54 2.82 1.51
N LEU A 158 19.86 1.85 2.39
CA LEU A 158 20.41 2.14 3.72
C LEU A 158 21.79 2.80 3.62
N ASN A 159 22.66 2.32 2.72
CA ASN A 159 23.97 2.92 2.49
C ASN A 159 23.89 4.36 1.94
N ASP A 160 22.80 4.70 1.27
CA ASP A 160 22.53 6.04 0.74
C ASP A 160 21.80 6.95 1.76
N GLY A 161 21.53 6.47 3.00
CA GLY A 161 21.02 7.26 4.11
C GLY A 161 19.50 7.37 4.19
N TYR A 162 18.74 6.41 3.63
CA TYR A 162 17.27 6.41 3.65
C TYR A 162 16.64 5.59 4.78
N GLU A 163 17.41 5.22 5.82
CA GLU A 163 16.95 4.35 6.91
C GLU A 163 15.68 4.85 7.63
N ASP A 164 15.51 6.16 7.80
CA ASP A 164 14.34 6.76 8.47
C ASP A 164 13.06 6.74 7.62
N GLN A 165 13.18 6.41 6.33
CA GLN A 165 12.05 6.41 5.39
C GLN A 165 11.62 5.02 4.94
N ILE A 166 12.23 3.95 5.48
CA ILE A 166 11.96 2.57 5.06
C ILE A 166 11.25 1.81 6.17
N LEU A 167 10.15 1.15 5.82
CA LEU A 167 9.37 0.29 6.70
C LEU A 167 9.47 -1.16 6.22
N LEU A 168 9.70 -2.10 7.15
CA LEU A 168 9.80 -3.53 6.86
C LEU A 168 8.56 -4.27 7.37
N ALA A 169 7.98 -5.14 6.55
CA ALA A 169 6.86 -6.01 6.92
C ALA A 169 6.76 -7.24 6.00
N HIS A 170 5.74 -8.07 6.19
CA HIS A 170 5.57 -9.35 5.50
C HIS A 170 4.32 -9.41 4.63
N ASP A 171 3.33 -8.53 4.86
CA ASP A 171 1.98 -8.62 4.26
C ASP A 171 1.30 -9.99 4.53
N THR A 172 1.61 -10.61 5.69
CA THR A 172 1.08 -11.92 6.06
C THR A 172 -0.38 -11.85 6.50
N VAL A 173 -1.13 -12.88 6.16
CA VAL A 173 -2.53 -13.06 6.58
C VAL A 173 -2.61 -14.22 7.56
N ASN A 174 -2.89 -13.91 8.84
CA ASN A 174 -2.99 -14.91 9.90
C ASN A 174 -4.41 -15.47 10.06
N ILE A 175 -5.43 -14.72 9.65
CA ILE A 175 -6.83 -15.10 9.78
C ILE A 175 -7.54 -14.83 8.46
N TRP A 176 -8.16 -15.85 7.89
CA TRP A 176 -9.01 -15.75 6.72
C TRP A 176 -10.48 -15.79 7.15
N LEU A 177 -11.21 -14.73 6.84
CA LEU A 177 -12.67 -14.74 6.96
C LEU A 177 -13.26 -15.47 5.73
N GLY A 178 -13.75 -16.69 5.96
CA GLY A 178 -14.23 -17.58 4.91
C GLY A 178 -13.25 -18.73 4.62
N ARG A 179 -13.29 -19.29 3.41
CA ARG A 179 -12.37 -20.37 3.04
C ARG A 179 -10.99 -19.82 2.68
N PRO A 180 -9.92 -20.28 3.34
CA PRO A 180 -8.58 -19.93 2.88
C PRO A 180 -8.38 -20.43 1.43
N PRO A 181 -7.56 -19.74 0.62
CA PRO A 181 -7.23 -20.24 -0.71
C PRO A 181 -6.51 -21.59 -0.58
N VAL A 182 -6.90 -22.54 -1.41
CA VAL A 182 -6.15 -23.79 -1.56
C VAL A 182 -4.91 -23.49 -2.38
N MET A 183 -3.75 -23.54 -1.75
CA MET A 183 -2.49 -23.36 -2.45
C MET A 183 -2.02 -24.68 -3.05
N PRO A 184 -1.62 -24.69 -4.34
CA PRO A 184 -0.88 -25.81 -4.91
C PRO A 184 0.40 -26.09 -4.10
N GLU A 185 0.82 -27.35 -4.00
CA GLU A 185 1.99 -27.75 -3.19
C GLU A 185 3.26 -26.95 -3.56
N GLN A 186 3.48 -26.72 -4.85
CA GLN A 186 4.60 -25.89 -5.33
C GLN A 186 4.54 -24.46 -4.83
N ALA A 187 3.36 -23.84 -4.84
CA ALA A 187 3.17 -22.50 -4.32
C ALA A 187 3.36 -22.44 -2.80
N ALA A 188 2.85 -23.42 -2.07
CA ALA A 188 3.04 -23.52 -0.63
C ALA A 188 4.53 -23.61 -0.26
N LYS A 189 5.32 -24.38 -1.01
CA LYS A 189 6.76 -24.52 -0.81
C LYS A 189 7.52 -23.22 -1.10
N ILE A 190 7.16 -22.49 -2.16
CA ILE A 190 7.76 -21.20 -2.50
C ILE A 190 7.44 -20.16 -1.41
N MET A 191 6.28 -20.27 -0.78
CA MET A 191 5.80 -19.34 0.24
C MET A 191 6.07 -19.81 1.69
N GLU A 192 6.94 -20.79 1.90
CA GLU A 192 7.27 -21.27 3.26
C GLU A 192 7.81 -20.16 4.17
N ASN A 193 8.47 -19.15 3.59
CA ASN A 193 9.00 -17.98 4.29
C ASN A 193 7.94 -16.87 4.54
N TRP A 194 6.72 -17.03 4.01
CA TRP A 194 5.66 -16.05 4.22
C TRP A 194 5.02 -16.24 5.60
N GLN A 195 5.76 -15.84 6.60
CA GLN A 195 5.39 -15.99 8.01
C GLN A 195 5.84 -14.77 8.85
N PRO A 196 5.16 -14.42 9.93
CA PRO A 196 5.43 -13.22 10.71
C PRO A 196 6.83 -13.12 11.32
N GLY A 197 7.52 -14.25 11.53
CA GLY A 197 8.86 -14.29 12.10
C GLY A 197 9.99 -14.05 11.09
N HIS A 198 9.72 -14.17 9.79
CA HIS A 198 10.75 -14.25 8.74
C HIS A 198 11.68 -13.02 8.68
N ILE A 199 11.16 -11.80 8.87
CA ILE A 199 11.99 -10.59 8.92
C ILE A 199 13.00 -10.67 10.07
N PHE A 200 12.58 -11.08 11.25
CA PHE A 200 13.42 -11.10 12.44
C PHE A 200 14.48 -12.18 12.39
N THR A 201 14.15 -13.34 11.83
CA THR A 201 15.05 -14.50 11.81
C THR A 201 15.95 -14.56 10.58
N ASN A 202 15.51 -14.01 9.44
CA ASN A 202 16.20 -14.19 8.17
C ASN A 202 16.59 -12.87 7.47
N ILE A 203 15.89 -11.77 7.68
CA ILE A 203 16.16 -10.52 6.97
C ILE A 203 17.03 -9.59 7.81
N LEU A 204 16.59 -9.21 9.00
CA LEU A 204 17.34 -8.30 9.87
C LEU A 204 18.77 -8.75 10.18
N PRO A 205 19.08 -10.06 10.34
CA PRO A 205 20.46 -10.49 10.54
C PRO A 205 21.40 -10.27 9.36
N GLN A 206 20.89 -9.88 8.19
CA GLN A 206 21.66 -9.60 6.97
C GLN A 206 21.95 -8.10 6.79
N LEU A 207 21.30 -7.24 7.57
CA LEU A 207 21.46 -5.79 7.54
C LEU A 207 22.48 -5.30 8.55
#